data_168f471dccb3bc63028390e2225dd196
#
_entry.id   168f471dccb3bc63028390e2225dd196
#
_cell.length_a   1.000
_cell.length_b   1.000
_cell.length_c   1.000
_cell.angle_alpha   90.00
_cell.angle_beta   90.00
_cell.angle_gamma   90.00
#
_symmetry.space_group_name_H-M   'P 1'
#
loop_
_entity.id
_entity.type
_entity.pdbx_description
1 polymer ?
#
loop_
_entity_poly.entity_id
_entity_poly.type
_entity_poly.pdbx_seq_one_letter_code
_entity_poly.pdbx_strand_id
1 'polypeptide(L)'
;MALQGRYRFAMSLPIAFTKTERPATPNPWVLSDRALTVFYGCPEILRLSHYFLPRLLFAKKQILYLDGANQISPLLLARFARERGVDPSSVNSLIRVARAFTCFQLTELVRRVPKTLERFSADVPIVTAVPGSPTLF
;
A
#
# COMPACT_ATOMS: atom_id res chain seq x y z
N MET A 1 4.44 6.67 -22.59
CA MET A 1 3.31 7.29 -23.29
C MET A 1 2.14 6.32 -23.27
N ALA A 2 0.93 6.74 -22.97
CA ALA A 2 -0.31 5.97 -22.96
C ALA A 2 -0.57 4.99 -21.79
N LEU A 3 -0.28 5.35 -20.57
CA LEU A 3 -0.90 4.72 -19.37
C LEU A 3 -2.13 5.50 -18.88
N GLN A 4 -2.45 6.62 -19.49
CA GLN A 4 -3.54 7.52 -19.03
C GLN A 4 -4.96 6.99 -19.27
N GLY A 5 -5.14 5.93 -20.06
CA GLY A 5 -6.49 5.45 -20.41
C GLY A 5 -6.99 4.23 -19.63
N ARG A 6 -6.18 3.59 -18.79
CA ARG A 6 -6.52 2.32 -18.14
C ARG A 6 -6.73 2.37 -16.63
N TYR A 7 -6.41 3.49 -15.99
CA TYR A 7 -6.57 3.63 -14.55
C TYR A 7 -7.79 4.50 -14.25
N ARG A 8 -8.86 3.89 -13.78
CA ARG A 8 -9.95 4.64 -13.14
C ARG A 8 -9.50 4.93 -11.71
N PHE A 9 -9.31 6.21 -11.42
CA PHE A 9 -8.80 6.67 -10.13
C PHE A 9 -9.91 6.77 -9.11
N ALA A 10 -9.64 6.21 -8.10
CA ALA A 10 -9.47 6.38 -6.68
C ALA A 10 -10.44 7.40 -6.07
N MET A 11 -11.35 6.89 -5.28
CA MET A 11 -11.97 7.69 -4.24
C MET A 11 -10.98 7.82 -3.08
N SER A 12 -10.53 9.04 -2.79
CA SER A 12 -9.95 9.35 -1.50
C SER A 12 -11.10 9.59 -0.53
N LEU A 13 -11.32 8.65 0.38
CA LEU A 13 -12.35 8.80 1.41
C LEU A 13 -11.68 9.37 2.67
N PRO A 14 -12.14 10.49 3.20
CA PRO A 14 -11.69 10.98 4.50
C PRO A 14 -12.09 9.98 5.58
N ILE A 15 -11.16 9.66 6.46
CA ILE A 15 -11.37 8.71 7.57
C ILE A 15 -12.38 9.25 8.60
N ALA A 16 -12.61 10.56 8.61
CA ALA A 16 -13.63 11.18 9.44
C ALA A 16 -14.89 11.46 8.62
N PHE A 17 -16.02 10.91 9.03
CA PHE A 17 -17.37 11.24 8.53
C PHE A 17 -17.77 12.67 8.96
N THR A 18 -16.98 13.66 8.65
CA THR A 18 -17.38 15.04 8.75
C THR A 18 -17.64 15.55 7.35
N LYS A 19 -18.86 16.06 7.17
CA LYS A 19 -19.35 16.71 5.96
C LYS A 19 -18.46 17.93 5.66
N THR A 20 -17.34 17.71 5.00
CA THR A 20 -16.42 18.75 4.59
C THR A 20 -16.33 18.77 3.08
N GLU A 21 -16.36 19.95 2.51
CA GLU A 21 -16.30 20.26 1.09
C GLU A 21 -15.30 19.36 0.35
N ARG A 22 -15.71 18.83 -0.81
CA ARG A 22 -14.81 18.04 -1.65
C ARG A 22 -13.60 18.89 -1.96
N PRO A 23 -12.41 18.51 -1.53
CA PRO A 23 -11.20 19.16 -2.02
C PRO A 23 -11.14 18.99 -3.54
N ALA A 24 -10.59 19.99 -4.21
CA ALA A 24 -10.25 19.94 -5.63
C ALA A 24 -9.56 18.60 -5.92
N THR A 25 -9.92 17.95 -7.03
CA THR A 25 -9.47 16.60 -7.43
C THR A 25 -8.07 16.29 -6.92
N PRO A 26 -7.94 15.42 -5.91
CA PRO A 26 -6.65 15.16 -5.32
C PRO A 26 -5.73 14.56 -6.38
N ASN A 27 -4.50 15.04 -6.44
CA ASN A 27 -3.50 14.42 -7.28
C ASN A 27 -3.38 12.95 -6.88
N PRO A 28 -3.73 11.98 -7.75
CA PRO A 28 -3.78 10.57 -7.39
C PRO A 28 -2.40 10.00 -7.01
N TRP A 29 -1.35 10.74 -7.31
CA TRP A 29 0.02 10.36 -7.01
C TRP A 29 0.55 10.90 -5.67
N VAL A 30 -0.31 11.61 -4.94
CA VAL A 30 0.00 12.11 -3.60
C VAL A 30 -0.90 11.42 -2.60
N LEU A 31 -0.33 10.61 -1.73
CA LEU A 31 -1.06 9.98 -0.64
C LEU A 31 -1.36 11.03 0.43
N SER A 32 -2.61 11.12 0.84
CA SER A 32 -3.02 12.01 1.91
C SER A 32 -2.84 11.35 3.27
N ASP A 33 -2.29 12.06 4.24
CA ASP A 33 -2.05 11.54 5.60
C ASP A 33 -3.34 11.23 6.38
N ARG A 34 -4.49 11.74 5.92
CA ARG A 34 -5.77 11.62 6.61
C ARG A 34 -6.88 11.03 5.75
N ALA A 35 -6.51 10.25 4.74
CA ALA A 35 -7.49 9.66 3.85
C ALA A 35 -7.15 8.22 3.53
N LEU A 36 -8.18 7.40 3.33
CA LEU A 36 -8.06 6.11 2.68
C LEU A 36 -8.01 6.33 1.17
N THR A 37 -6.90 5.96 0.54
CA THR A 37 -6.78 5.98 -0.91
C THR A 37 -6.92 4.57 -1.45
N VAL A 38 -7.88 4.36 -2.34
CA VAL A 38 -8.14 3.07 -2.99
C VAL A 38 -7.80 3.17 -4.46
N PHE A 39 -6.90 2.31 -4.92
CA PHE A 39 -6.57 2.13 -6.32
C PHE A 39 -7.21 0.83 -6.82
N TYR A 40 -7.96 0.88 -7.90
CA TYR A 40 -8.59 -0.29 -8.48
C TYR A 40 -8.56 -0.24 -10.01
N GLY A 41 -8.60 -1.39 -10.65
CA GLY A 41 -8.56 -1.47 -12.11
C GLY A 41 -7.96 -2.78 -12.62
N CYS A 42 -7.17 -2.68 -13.68
CA CYS A 42 -6.48 -3.83 -14.28
C CYS A 42 -5.41 -4.41 -13.33
N PRO A 43 -4.95 -5.65 -13.56
CA PRO A 43 -3.99 -6.33 -12.68
C PRO A 43 -2.68 -5.56 -12.46
N GLU A 44 -2.29 -4.71 -13.40
CA GLU A 44 -1.08 -3.89 -13.30
C GLU A 44 -1.13 -2.90 -12.13
N ILE A 45 -2.33 -2.57 -11.66
CA ILE A 45 -2.50 -1.65 -10.53
C ILE A 45 -1.85 -2.19 -9.24
N LEU A 46 -1.72 -3.49 -9.10
CA LEU A 46 -1.04 -4.12 -7.97
C LEU A 46 0.43 -3.73 -7.87
N ARG A 47 1.03 -3.35 -8.99
CA ARG A 47 2.42 -2.87 -9.05
C ARG A 47 2.60 -1.46 -8.53
N LEU A 48 1.51 -0.70 -8.37
CA LEU A 48 1.58 0.67 -7.82
C LEU A 48 2.17 0.69 -6.41
N SER A 49 1.97 -0.36 -5.62
CA SER A 49 2.59 -0.46 -4.30
C SER A 49 4.11 -0.33 -4.37
N HIS A 50 4.76 -0.94 -5.38
CA HIS A 50 6.20 -0.84 -5.59
C HIS A 50 6.65 0.54 -6.05
N TYR A 51 5.74 1.34 -6.58
CA TYR A 51 6.01 2.73 -6.92
C TYR A 51 5.98 3.64 -5.68
N PHE A 52 5.04 3.41 -4.77
CA PHE A 52 4.92 4.21 -3.54
C PHE A 52 5.90 3.78 -2.44
N LEU A 53 6.17 2.48 -2.32
CA LEU A 53 7.03 1.94 -1.28
C LEU A 53 8.40 2.63 -1.18
N PRO A 54 9.18 2.78 -2.26
CA PRO A 54 10.48 3.43 -2.17
C PRO A 54 10.39 4.85 -1.63
N ARG A 55 9.38 5.62 -2.05
CA ARG A 55 9.18 6.99 -1.60
C ARG A 55 8.93 7.07 -0.10
N LEU A 56 8.05 6.21 0.40
CA LEU A 56 7.72 6.15 1.81
C LEU A 56 8.92 5.69 2.65
N LEU A 57 9.63 4.66 2.20
CA LEU A 57 10.79 4.12 2.91
C LEU A 57 11.96 5.12 2.93
N PHE A 58 12.22 5.85 1.85
CA PHE A 58 13.23 6.90 1.84
C PHE A 58 12.82 8.13 2.67
N ALA A 59 11.52 8.38 2.84
CA ALA A 59 10.99 9.36 3.80
C ALA A 59 11.01 8.85 5.25
N LYS A 60 11.63 7.68 5.52
CA LYS A 60 11.74 7.05 6.85
C LYS A 60 10.38 6.71 7.48
N LYS A 61 9.35 6.48 6.66
CA LYS A 61 8.04 6.05 7.14
C LYS A 61 8.07 4.56 7.48
N GLN A 62 7.43 4.20 8.58
CA GLN A 62 7.21 2.83 8.98
C GLN A 62 5.97 2.28 8.27
N ILE A 63 6.11 1.16 7.56
CA ILE A 63 5.06 0.62 6.71
C ILE A 63 4.60 -0.73 7.23
N LEU A 64 3.27 -0.89 7.34
CA LEU A 64 2.62 -2.18 7.49
C LEU A 64 2.05 -2.61 6.13
N TYR A 65 2.63 -3.65 5.54
CA TYR A 65 2.22 -4.14 4.23
C TYR A 65 1.45 -5.46 4.36
N LEU A 66 0.16 -5.44 4.05
CA LEU A 66 -0.70 -6.63 4.02
C LEU A 66 -0.79 -7.14 2.58
N ASP A 67 -0.06 -8.19 2.30
CA ASP A 67 0.12 -8.72 0.94
C ASP A 67 -0.88 -9.85 0.66
N GLY A 68 -2.11 -9.46 0.30
CA GLY A 68 -3.15 -10.39 -0.14
C GLY A 68 -3.09 -10.72 -1.63
N ALA A 69 -2.25 -10.03 -2.40
CA ALA A 69 -2.04 -10.27 -3.82
C ALA A 69 -0.73 -11.00 -4.12
N ASN A 70 0.06 -11.30 -3.08
CA ASN A 70 1.40 -11.91 -3.19
C ASN A 70 2.34 -11.14 -4.15
N GLN A 71 2.35 -9.82 -4.02
CA GLN A 71 3.06 -8.93 -4.95
C GLN A 71 4.35 -8.35 -4.40
N ILE A 72 4.55 -8.33 -3.08
CA ILE A 72 5.75 -7.71 -2.53
C ILE A 72 7.01 -8.50 -2.89
N SER A 73 8.01 -7.79 -3.38
CA SER A 73 9.31 -8.35 -3.76
C SER A 73 10.43 -7.73 -2.90
N PRO A 74 10.95 -8.46 -1.91
CA PRO A 74 12.09 -7.98 -1.12
C PRO A 74 13.34 -7.72 -1.97
N LEU A 75 13.54 -8.49 -3.04
CA LEU A 75 14.67 -8.31 -3.96
C LEU A 75 14.57 -6.98 -4.70
N LEU A 76 13.38 -6.59 -5.11
CA LEU A 76 13.14 -5.32 -5.79
C LEU A 76 13.39 -4.14 -4.84
N LEU A 77 12.95 -4.25 -3.59
CA LEU A 77 13.22 -3.24 -2.57
C LEU A 77 14.71 -3.10 -2.26
N ALA A 78 15.43 -4.23 -2.16
CA ALA A 78 16.86 -4.24 -1.96
C ALA A 78 17.61 -3.61 -3.15
N ARG A 79 17.14 -3.86 -4.37
CA ARG A 79 17.68 -3.24 -5.59
C ARG A 79 17.50 -1.72 -5.55
N PHE A 80 16.31 -1.23 -5.25
CA PHE A 80 16.04 0.21 -5.13
C PHE A 80 16.90 0.89 -4.07
N ALA A 81 17.13 0.22 -2.94
CA ALA A 81 18.01 0.74 -1.91
C ALA A 81 19.46 0.89 -2.43
N ARG A 82 20.00 -0.16 -3.07
CA ARG A 82 21.36 -0.13 -3.63
C ARG A 82 21.54 0.93 -4.71
N GLU A 83 20.57 1.06 -5.62
CA GLU A 83 20.60 2.08 -6.68
C GLU A 83 20.67 3.51 -6.13
N ARG A 84 20.26 3.71 -4.88
CA ARG A 84 20.31 5.00 -4.17
C ARG A 84 21.41 5.09 -3.11
N GLY A 85 22.30 4.13 -3.07
CA GLY A 85 23.39 4.09 -2.09
C GLY A 85 22.93 3.94 -0.65
N VAL A 86 21.74 3.35 -0.44
CA VAL A 86 21.18 3.09 0.90
C VAL A 86 21.36 1.61 1.22
N ASP A 87 21.73 1.33 2.47
CA ASP A 87 21.81 -0.05 2.93
C ASP A 87 20.43 -0.74 2.93
N PRO A 88 20.28 -1.87 2.22
CA PRO A 88 19.02 -2.59 2.18
C PRO A 88 18.45 -2.98 3.54
N SER A 89 19.30 -3.26 4.52
CA SER A 89 18.87 -3.64 5.87
C SER A 89 18.14 -2.49 6.58
N SER A 90 18.58 -1.26 6.38
CA SER A 90 17.94 -0.07 6.93
C SER A 90 16.56 0.17 6.35
N VAL A 91 16.37 -0.16 5.07
CA VAL A 91 15.07 -0.08 4.39
C VAL A 91 14.14 -1.20 4.87
N ASN A 92 14.65 -2.42 4.97
CA ASN A 92 13.88 -3.57 5.43
C ASN A 92 13.41 -3.42 6.89
N SER A 93 14.13 -2.70 7.73
CA SER A 93 13.74 -2.46 9.13
C SER A 93 12.48 -1.59 9.25
N LEU A 94 12.16 -0.80 8.20
CA LEU A 94 11.01 0.11 8.17
C LEU A 94 9.73 -0.56 7.67
N ILE A 95 9.78 -1.77 7.14
CA ILE A 95 8.62 -2.45 6.60
C ILE A 95 8.31 -3.73 7.37
N ARG A 96 7.05 -3.90 7.72
CA ARG A 96 6.49 -5.14 8.27
C ARG A 96 5.54 -5.73 7.24
N VAL A 97 5.80 -6.96 6.83
CA VAL A 97 5.00 -7.65 5.82
C VAL A 97 4.22 -8.78 6.48
N ALA A 98 2.93 -8.83 6.23
CA ALA A 98 2.09 -9.97 6.53
C ALA A 98 1.42 -10.45 5.25
N ARG A 99 1.58 -11.73 4.90
CA ARG A 99 0.96 -12.33 3.72
C ARG A 99 -0.31 -13.06 4.06
N ALA A 100 -1.28 -12.95 3.16
CA ALA A 100 -2.50 -13.73 3.18
C ALA A 100 -2.62 -14.52 1.88
N PHE A 101 -2.83 -15.82 2.00
CA PHE A 101 -3.03 -16.71 0.86
C PHE A 101 -4.51 -17.04 0.63
N THR A 102 -5.37 -16.63 1.55
CA THR A 102 -6.83 -16.79 1.47
C THR A 102 -7.53 -15.49 1.86
N CYS A 103 -8.77 -15.31 1.40
CA CYS A 103 -9.58 -14.15 1.78
C CYS A 103 -9.86 -14.12 3.30
N PHE A 104 -9.99 -15.28 3.94
CA PHE A 104 -10.16 -15.36 5.40
C PHE A 104 -8.95 -14.84 6.15
N GLN A 105 -7.74 -15.23 5.70
CA GLN A 105 -6.49 -14.73 6.27
C GLN A 105 -6.37 -13.21 6.08
N LEU A 106 -6.70 -12.70 4.89
CA LEU A 106 -6.66 -11.27 4.62
C LEU A 106 -7.65 -10.52 5.52
N THR A 107 -8.87 -11.02 5.64
CA THR A 107 -9.89 -10.43 6.53
C THR A 107 -9.39 -10.36 7.97
N GLU A 108 -8.77 -11.43 8.46
CA GLU A 108 -8.23 -11.47 9.81
C GLU A 108 -7.05 -10.50 9.99
N LEU A 109 -6.18 -10.39 9.01
CA LEU A 109 -5.10 -9.41 9.03
C LEU A 109 -5.63 -7.97 9.05
N VAL A 110 -6.64 -7.67 8.24
CA VAL A 110 -7.27 -6.33 8.22
C VAL A 110 -7.91 -5.99 9.56
N ARG A 111 -8.58 -6.94 10.20
CA ARG A 111 -9.17 -6.74 11.54
C ARG A 111 -8.12 -6.41 12.60
N ARG A 112 -6.90 -6.93 12.44
CA ARG A 112 -5.79 -6.71 13.38
C ARG A 112 -5.02 -5.42 13.12
N VAL A 113 -5.29 -4.73 12.00
CA VAL A 113 -4.55 -3.51 11.62
C VAL A 113 -4.44 -2.50 12.77
N PRO A 114 -5.52 -2.11 13.50
CA PRO A 114 -5.40 -1.11 14.56
C PRO A 114 -4.37 -1.49 15.62
N LYS A 115 -4.47 -2.72 16.14
CA LYS A 115 -3.53 -3.24 17.15
C LYS A 115 -2.10 -3.35 16.61
N THR A 116 -1.96 -3.71 15.33
CA THR A 116 -0.66 -3.87 14.68
C THR A 116 0.00 -2.53 14.44
N LEU A 117 -0.76 -1.52 14.05
CA LEU A 117 -0.25 -0.15 13.89
C LEU A 117 0.28 0.41 15.22
N GLU A 118 -0.47 0.22 16.30
CA GLU A 118 -0.03 0.63 17.65
C GLU A 118 1.25 -0.10 18.06
N ARG A 119 1.26 -1.42 17.92
CA ARG A 119 2.40 -2.27 18.35
C ARG A 119 3.70 -1.94 17.61
N PHE A 120 3.64 -1.65 16.34
CA PHE A 120 4.82 -1.39 15.50
C PHE A 120 5.02 0.08 15.17
N SER A 121 4.20 0.97 15.72
CA SER A 121 4.24 2.42 15.41
C SER A 121 4.27 2.70 13.91
N ALA A 122 3.46 1.93 13.15
CA ALA A 122 3.46 2.05 11.71
C ALA A 122 2.72 3.32 11.26
N ASP A 123 3.33 4.06 10.35
CA ASP A 123 2.79 5.31 9.81
C ASP A 123 1.77 5.06 8.70
N VAL A 124 2.02 4.04 7.87
CA VAL A 124 1.24 3.80 6.65
C VAL A 124 0.90 2.32 6.50
N PRO A 125 -0.38 1.93 6.57
CA PRO A 125 -0.82 0.61 6.14
C PRO A 125 -1.04 0.59 4.63
N ILE A 126 -0.52 -0.46 3.96
CA ILE A 126 -0.78 -0.76 2.55
C ILE A 126 -1.42 -2.13 2.49
N VAL A 127 -2.52 -2.25 1.76
CA VAL A 127 -3.21 -3.53 1.54
C VAL A 127 -3.30 -3.79 0.05
N THR A 128 -2.81 -4.95 -0.38
CA THR A 128 -3.01 -5.44 -1.74
C THR A 128 -3.95 -6.64 -1.73
N ALA A 129 -4.89 -6.65 -2.67
CA ALA A 129 -5.85 -7.74 -2.81
C ALA A 129 -6.22 -7.93 -4.29
N VAL A 130 -6.57 -9.17 -4.66
CA VAL A 130 -7.14 -9.50 -5.96
C VAL A 130 -8.60 -9.90 -5.73
N PRO A 131 -9.57 -9.00 -5.97
CA PRO A 131 -10.98 -9.33 -5.81
C PRO A 131 -11.40 -10.39 -6.82
N GLY A 132 -12.14 -11.40 -6.36
CA GLY A 132 -12.73 -12.42 -7.23
C GLY A 132 -11.76 -13.44 -7.80
N SER A 133 -10.54 -13.54 -7.30
CA SER A 133 -9.64 -14.62 -7.67
C SER A 133 -10.16 -15.96 -7.11
N PRO A 134 -10.43 -16.97 -7.97
CA PRO A 134 -10.91 -18.27 -7.51
C PRO A 134 -9.88 -19.03 -6.65
N THR A 135 -8.63 -18.59 -6.65
CA THR A 135 -7.56 -19.17 -5.82
C THR A 135 -7.62 -18.71 -4.35
N LEU A 136 -8.55 -17.83 -4.01
CA LEU A 136 -8.76 -17.35 -2.63
C LEU A 136 -9.86 -18.14 -1.89
N PHE A 137 -10.43 -19.14 -2.54
CA PHE A 137 -11.43 -20.03 -1.94
C PHE A 137 -10.90 -21.45 -1.83
#